data_b584ee1cbc142d680b77de056900780b
#
_entry.id   b584ee1cbc142d680b77de056900780b
#
_cell.length_a   1.000
_cell.length_b   1.000
_cell.length_c   1.000
_cell.angle_alpha   90.00
_cell.angle_beta   90.00
_cell.angle_gamma   90.00
#
_symmetry.space_group_name_H-M   'P 1'
#
loop_
_entity.id
_entity.type
_entity.pdbx_description
1 polymer ?
#
loop_
_entity_poly.entity_id
_entity_poly.type
_entity_poly.pdbx_seq_one_letter_code
_entity_poly.pdbx_strand_id
1 'polypeptide(L)'
;SISDPILTGHPFSGEMIPIRSSWEVETNGINSSVQVPNDAIMWNPDSRMWDKVGNEISAKSKITYDLKFNQWHHGPEMNMNDIIYSVYFLSEWGSERTEDDRTYDADFSPQASQILNTLKGIRVIDENTIEVYTDFWHFDSGEIASWGSVWSSMPWEIMASMEKIVMDGKSSFSRTESITKNINWLSLIIPNDANQVKMQLDAFEKNEHTPDALIQFNPQNDFQNIRYDSSKKWIDENNHAVISNGPFYLDRYSPDSRTIVIKSFDYGNYVFEQGKWKEFENVKFPSINSVEFSEPYVINSDEEIRVSAENASEIHYFIVDSKGEIILNGIKEIMNDEASINLDKSSDIIEGVHTIKIFAASENVLKPYEYSKSFIIVSNDKEVPKTEMMTEIKKSETNYWYVLLIIPIFSIIAVLVIRRSRLSANNK
;
A
#
# COMPACT_ATOMS: atom_id res chain seq x y z
N SER A 1 12.54 2.02 -12.19
CA SER A 1 12.49 2.86 -10.98
C SER A 1 13.89 3.27 -10.53
N ILE A 2 14.06 4.49 -10.04
CA ILE A 2 15.31 4.96 -9.41
C ILE A 2 15.37 4.47 -7.96
N SER A 3 14.21 4.33 -7.33
CA SER A 3 14.07 3.84 -5.96
C SER A 3 13.25 2.56 -5.94
N ASP A 4 13.66 1.59 -5.15
CA ASP A 4 12.84 0.44 -4.81
C ASP A 4 12.04 0.74 -3.54
N PRO A 5 10.73 0.42 -3.50
CA PRO A 5 9.95 0.49 -2.28
C PRO A 5 10.20 -0.75 -1.40
N ILE A 6 9.77 -0.72 -0.15
CA ILE A 6 9.77 -1.89 0.73
C ILE A 6 8.82 -2.98 0.21
N LEU A 7 7.65 -2.55 -0.24
CA LEU A 7 6.60 -3.37 -0.86
C LEU A 7 5.82 -2.51 -1.86
N THR A 8 5.05 -3.14 -2.75
CA THR A 8 4.22 -2.42 -3.72
C THR A 8 2.94 -3.21 -4.01
N GLY A 9 1.82 -2.52 -4.19
CA GLY A 9 0.57 -3.16 -4.61
C GLY A 9 0.67 -3.66 -6.05
N HIS A 10 0.27 -4.91 -6.27
CA HIS A 10 0.14 -5.46 -7.62
C HIS A 10 -1.02 -4.76 -8.35
N PRO A 11 -0.80 -4.19 -9.55
CA PRO A 11 -1.80 -3.32 -10.20
C PRO A 11 -3.10 -4.04 -10.62
N PHE A 12 -3.07 -5.35 -10.75
CA PHE A 12 -4.22 -6.14 -11.19
C PHE A 12 -4.85 -6.97 -10.06
N SER A 13 -4.03 -7.58 -9.18
CA SER A 13 -4.56 -8.41 -8.09
C SER A 13 -4.88 -7.64 -6.82
N GLY A 14 -4.25 -6.46 -6.63
CA GLY A 14 -4.29 -5.70 -5.38
C GLY A 14 -3.39 -6.25 -4.26
N GLU A 15 -2.82 -7.44 -4.45
CA GLU A 15 -1.92 -8.07 -3.48
C GLU A 15 -0.66 -7.24 -3.27
N MET A 16 -0.15 -7.18 -2.04
CA MET A 16 1.12 -6.53 -1.74
C MET A 16 2.29 -7.43 -2.08
N ILE A 17 3.12 -6.98 -3.01
CA ILE A 17 4.33 -7.68 -3.46
C ILE A 17 5.51 -7.26 -2.58
N PRO A 18 6.25 -8.21 -1.96
CA PRO A 18 7.47 -7.94 -1.23
C PRO A 18 8.61 -7.54 -2.18
N ILE A 19 9.06 -6.29 -2.11
CA ILE A 19 10.19 -5.81 -2.93
C ILE A 19 11.47 -5.87 -2.11
N ARG A 20 11.61 -5.02 -1.10
CA ARG A 20 12.83 -4.92 -0.27
C ARG A 20 12.66 -5.50 1.12
N SER A 21 11.54 -6.15 1.39
CA SER A 21 11.28 -6.84 2.64
C SER A 21 10.37 -8.03 2.42
N SER A 22 10.58 -9.12 3.14
CA SER A 22 9.49 -10.01 3.55
C SER A 22 8.90 -9.48 4.85
N TRP A 23 7.66 -9.88 5.16
CA TRP A 23 7.01 -9.49 6.40
C TRP A 23 6.16 -10.59 6.98
N GLU A 24 5.97 -10.51 8.30
CA GLU A 24 5.00 -11.30 9.05
C GLU A 24 4.12 -10.34 9.85
N VAL A 25 2.81 -10.58 9.86
CA VAL A 25 1.85 -9.79 10.62
C VAL A 25 1.25 -10.65 11.73
N GLU A 26 1.34 -10.15 12.97
CA GLU A 26 0.64 -10.69 14.11
C GLU A 26 -0.48 -9.73 14.51
N THR A 27 -1.71 -10.23 14.51
CA THR A 27 -2.90 -9.50 14.95
C THR A 27 -3.92 -10.44 15.57
N ASN A 28 -4.66 -9.97 16.56
CA ASN A 28 -5.75 -10.72 17.20
C ASN A 28 -7.14 -10.22 16.72
N GLY A 29 -7.17 -9.53 15.58
CA GLY A 29 -8.38 -8.97 14.99
C GLY A 29 -8.74 -7.56 15.51
N ILE A 30 -9.79 -7.00 14.94
CA ILE A 30 -10.18 -5.60 15.18
C ILE A 30 -10.52 -5.31 16.66
N ASN A 31 -11.05 -6.29 17.40
CA ASN A 31 -11.51 -6.13 18.78
C ASN A 31 -10.45 -6.53 19.83
N SER A 32 -9.29 -6.97 19.41
CA SER A 32 -8.21 -7.40 20.28
C SER A 32 -6.92 -6.59 20.04
N SER A 33 -5.88 -6.88 20.81
CA SER A 33 -4.61 -6.19 20.70
C SER A 33 -3.44 -7.15 20.93
N VAL A 34 -2.27 -6.76 20.44
CA VAL A 34 -0.97 -7.37 20.74
C VAL A 34 -0.23 -6.45 21.71
N GLN A 35 0.55 -7.06 22.61
CA GLN A 35 1.35 -6.30 23.58
C GLN A 35 2.57 -5.68 22.89
N VAL A 36 2.81 -4.39 23.11
CA VAL A 36 4.04 -3.72 22.71
C VAL A 36 5.11 -3.99 23.79
N PRO A 37 6.30 -4.53 23.43
CA PRO A 37 7.39 -4.71 24.38
C PRO A 37 7.83 -3.40 25.02
N ASN A 38 8.19 -3.44 26.30
CA ASN A 38 8.59 -2.25 27.04
C ASN A 38 9.92 -1.63 26.59
N ASP A 39 10.70 -2.38 25.80
CA ASP A 39 11.96 -1.95 25.17
C ASP A 39 11.76 -1.41 23.73
N ALA A 40 10.54 -1.48 23.19
CA ALA A 40 10.19 -0.75 21.97
C ALA A 40 10.37 0.76 22.19
N ILE A 41 10.71 1.47 21.14
CA ILE A 41 11.07 2.88 21.20
C ILE A 41 10.19 3.74 20.28
N MET A 42 10.05 5.01 20.68
CA MET A 42 9.46 6.08 19.86
C MET A 42 10.37 7.30 19.94
N TRP A 43 10.44 8.04 18.84
CA TRP A 43 11.13 9.34 18.87
C TRP A 43 10.32 10.35 19.68
N ASN A 44 10.99 11.01 20.61
CA ASN A 44 10.43 12.11 21.38
C ASN A 44 11.05 13.43 20.89
N PRO A 45 10.28 14.26 20.17
CA PRO A 45 10.78 15.52 19.63
C PRO A 45 11.19 16.52 20.70
N ASP A 46 10.57 16.51 21.90
CA ASP A 46 10.87 17.46 22.97
C ASP A 46 12.22 17.18 23.63
N SER A 47 12.51 15.90 23.91
CA SER A 47 13.80 15.48 24.46
C SER A 47 14.88 15.30 23.39
N ARG A 48 14.50 15.21 22.11
CA ARG A 48 15.33 14.85 20.96
C ARG A 48 16.07 13.53 21.17
N MET A 49 15.35 12.54 21.66
CA MET A 49 15.88 11.20 21.98
C MET A 49 14.84 10.13 21.64
N TRP A 50 15.33 8.91 21.48
CA TRP A 50 14.48 7.73 21.43
C TRP A 50 14.10 7.31 22.85
N ASP A 51 12.83 7.45 23.19
CA ASP A 51 12.30 7.03 24.50
C ASP A 51 11.69 5.63 24.37
N LYS A 52 11.84 4.83 25.44
CA LYS A 52 11.13 3.56 25.56
C LYS A 52 9.63 3.82 25.74
N VAL A 53 8.80 3.05 25.06
CA VAL A 53 7.33 3.21 25.12
C VAL A 53 6.75 2.87 26.50
N GLY A 54 7.49 2.11 27.33
CA GLY A 54 7.06 1.75 28.68
C GLY A 54 6.19 0.48 28.74
N ASN A 55 5.58 0.27 29.92
CA ASN A 55 4.74 -0.90 30.16
C ASN A 55 3.29 -0.63 29.77
N GLU A 56 2.53 -1.71 29.54
CA GLU A 56 1.07 -1.69 29.31
C GLU A 56 0.62 -0.99 28.01
N ILE A 57 1.54 -0.78 27.08
CA ILE A 57 1.17 -0.27 25.75
C ILE A 57 0.75 -1.46 24.86
N SER A 58 -0.34 -1.28 24.15
CA SER A 58 -0.86 -2.26 23.19
C SER A 58 -1.06 -1.65 21.83
N ALA A 59 -1.05 -2.50 20.80
CA ALA A 59 -1.27 -2.16 19.40
C ALA A 59 -2.30 -3.12 18.78
N LYS A 60 -2.91 -2.78 17.68
CA LYS A 60 -3.81 -3.69 16.93
C LYS A 60 -3.01 -4.74 16.16
N SER A 61 -1.86 -4.36 15.65
CA SER A 61 -1.02 -5.23 14.84
C SER A 61 0.47 -5.01 15.15
N LYS A 62 1.23 -6.10 15.04
CA LYS A 62 2.69 -6.11 14.98
C LYS A 62 3.10 -6.59 13.60
N ILE A 63 4.02 -5.88 12.98
CA ILE A 63 4.64 -6.27 11.71
C ILE A 63 6.12 -6.51 11.98
N THR A 64 6.61 -7.69 11.58
CA THR A 64 8.05 -7.99 11.58
C THR A 64 8.53 -7.94 10.13
N TYR A 65 9.44 -7.02 9.83
CA TYR A 65 10.06 -6.90 8.51
C TYR A 65 11.46 -7.52 8.54
N ASP A 66 11.74 -8.37 7.55
CA ASP A 66 13.09 -8.83 7.20
C ASP A 66 13.55 -8.05 5.97
N LEU A 67 14.43 -7.06 6.18
CA LEU A 67 14.83 -6.05 5.22
C LEU A 67 15.99 -6.54 4.34
N LYS A 68 15.90 -6.28 3.03
CA LYS A 68 16.95 -6.62 2.05
C LYS A 68 17.70 -5.35 1.67
N PHE A 69 18.79 -5.10 2.38
CA PHE A 69 19.70 -4.00 2.08
C PHE A 69 20.57 -4.28 0.87
N ASN A 70 21.08 -3.21 0.25
CA ASN A 70 22.10 -3.22 -0.78
C ASN A 70 22.84 -1.89 -0.77
N GLN A 71 23.72 -1.69 -1.75
CA GLN A 71 24.40 -0.41 -1.91
C GLN A 71 23.49 0.68 -2.45
N TRP A 72 23.66 1.88 -1.92
CA TRP A 72 23.17 3.10 -2.53
C TRP A 72 23.92 3.39 -3.84
N HIS A 73 23.34 4.16 -4.76
CA HIS A 73 23.96 4.49 -6.05
C HIS A 73 25.34 5.12 -5.93
N HIS A 74 25.67 5.77 -4.83
CA HIS A 74 26.97 6.41 -4.59
C HIS A 74 27.99 5.50 -3.87
N GLY A 75 27.68 4.23 -3.63
CA GLY A 75 28.59 3.19 -3.17
C GLY A 75 28.42 2.68 -1.75
N PRO A 76 28.17 3.50 -0.72
CA PRO A 76 27.93 3.00 0.65
C PRO A 76 26.75 2.04 0.74
N GLU A 77 26.86 1.09 1.67
CA GLU A 77 25.78 0.15 1.96
C GLU A 77 24.63 0.84 2.71
N MET A 78 23.40 0.53 2.30
CA MET A 78 22.19 0.82 3.07
C MET A 78 22.18 -0.07 4.31
N ASN A 79 21.71 0.46 5.44
CA ASN A 79 21.62 -0.30 6.68
C ASN A 79 20.50 0.24 7.58
N MET A 80 20.37 -0.33 8.78
CA MET A 80 19.34 0.02 9.74
C MET A 80 19.34 1.51 10.14
N ASN A 81 20.47 2.23 10.06
CA ASN A 81 20.50 3.67 10.33
C ASN A 81 19.66 4.47 9.32
N ASP A 82 19.59 4.03 8.05
CA ASP A 82 18.74 4.67 7.04
C ASP A 82 17.24 4.52 7.41
N ILE A 83 16.87 3.36 7.97
CA ILE A 83 15.51 3.08 8.42
C ILE A 83 15.18 3.90 9.69
N ILE A 84 16.06 3.89 10.67
CA ILE A 84 15.89 4.66 11.90
C ILE A 84 15.74 6.15 11.60
N TYR A 85 16.55 6.67 10.66
CA TYR A 85 16.45 8.07 10.27
C TYR A 85 15.12 8.39 9.57
N SER A 86 14.58 7.46 8.77
CA SER A 86 13.27 7.66 8.14
C SER A 86 12.12 7.69 9.16
N VAL A 87 12.17 6.86 10.19
CA VAL A 87 11.18 6.86 11.28
C VAL A 87 11.31 8.13 12.14
N TYR A 88 12.54 8.55 12.41
CA TYR A 88 12.82 9.83 13.06
C TYR A 88 12.19 10.98 12.26
N PHE A 89 12.49 11.07 10.96
CA PHE A 89 12.00 12.13 10.09
C PHE A 89 10.46 12.18 10.07
N LEU A 90 9.82 11.01 9.95
CA LEU A 90 8.37 10.89 10.04
C LEU A 90 7.84 11.47 11.37
N SER A 91 8.50 11.14 12.48
CA SER A 91 8.07 11.54 13.83
C SER A 91 8.35 13.02 14.10
N GLU A 92 9.50 13.52 13.69
CA GLU A 92 9.92 14.90 13.92
C GLU A 92 9.07 15.87 13.05
N TRP A 93 8.87 15.56 11.77
CA TRP A 93 8.16 16.40 10.82
C TRP A 93 6.67 16.12 10.72
N GLY A 94 6.20 15.04 11.31
CA GLY A 94 4.79 14.65 11.30
C GLY A 94 3.94 15.29 12.39
N SER A 95 4.55 15.98 13.35
CA SER A 95 3.86 16.57 14.50
C SER A 95 4.03 18.08 14.51
N GLU A 96 2.93 18.80 14.44
CA GLU A 96 2.93 20.23 14.70
C GLU A 96 2.96 20.46 16.22
N ARG A 97 3.96 21.19 16.70
CA ARG A 97 4.15 21.44 18.14
C ARG A 97 3.84 22.88 18.54
N THR A 98 4.23 23.84 17.69
CA THR A 98 4.00 25.27 17.89
C THR A 98 3.92 25.98 16.55
N GLU A 99 3.38 27.22 16.50
CA GLU A 99 3.34 28.06 15.29
C GLU A 99 4.75 28.37 14.71
N ASP A 100 5.79 28.35 15.57
CA ASP A 100 7.18 28.62 15.20
C ASP A 100 7.99 27.32 14.98
N ASP A 101 7.35 26.17 14.87
CA ASP A 101 8.03 24.89 14.69
C ASP A 101 8.74 24.85 13.32
N ARG A 102 10.07 24.67 13.35
CA ARG A 102 10.91 24.63 12.15
C ARG A 102 10.88 23.27 11.44
N THR A 103 10.28 22.26 12.08
CA THR A 103 10.18 20.89 11.58
C THR A 103 8.74 20.56 11.12
N TYR A 104 7.97 21.58 10.78
CA TYR A 104 6.64 21.44 10.19
C TYR A 104 6.64 21.77 8.69
N ASP A 105 5.94 20.99 7.88
CA ASP A 105 5.68 21.26 6.46
C ASP A 105 4.20 21.01 6.14
N ALA A 106 3.54 22.00 5.53
CA ALA A 106 2.10 21.99 5.30
C ALA A 106 1.62 20.87 4.36
N ASP A 107 2.47 20.36 3.46
CA ASP A 107 2.11 19.26 2.55
C ASP A 107 2.46 17.90 3.16
N PHE A 108 3.53 17.79 3.95
CA PHE A 108 4.00 16.52 4.52
C PHE A 108 3.36 16.20 5.88
N SER A 109 3.34 17.16 6.82
CA SER A 109 2.96 16.92 8.20
C SER A 109 1.55 16.35 8.39
N PRO A 110 0.50 16.78 7.64
CA PRO A 110 -0.84 16.19 7.76
C PRO A 110 -0.91 14.72 7.34
N GLN A 111 -0.10 14.30 6.37
CA GLN A 111 -0.05 12.90 5.94
C GLN A 111 0.75 12.05 6.93
N ALA A 112 1.88 12.56 7.37
CA ALA A 112 2.74 11.91 8.36
C ALA A 112 2.01 11.70 9.70
N SER A 113 1.22 12.67 10.14
CA SER A 113 0.45 12.59 11.39
C SER A 113 -0.57 11.44 11.40
N GLN A 114 -1.14 11.05 10.25
CA GLN A 114 -2.05 9.91 10.17
C GLN A 114 -1.34 8.60 10.53
N ILE A 115 -0.11 8.40 10.05
CA ILE A 115 0.71 7.23 10.37
C ILE A 115 1.13 7.29 11.84
N LEU A 116 1.63 8.45 12.30
CA LEU A 116 2.08 8.65 13.67
C LEU A 116 0.98 8.41 14.71
N ASN A 117 -0.24 8.81 14.44
CA ASN A 117 -1.37 8.58 15.34
C ASN A 117 -1.63 7.09 15.61
N THR A 118 -1.25 6.22 14.68
CA THR A 118 -1.38 4.78 14.83
C THR A 118 -0.09 4.09 15.28
N LEU A 119 1.07 4.70 15.08
CA LEU A 119 2.37 4.11 15.49
C LEU A 119 2.47 4.05 17.01
N LYS A 120 2.75 2.86 17.56
CA LYS A 120 2.88 2.59 19.01
C LYS A 120 4.31 2.28 19.45
N GLY A 121 5.19 2.04 18.50
CA GLY A 121 6.60 1.79 18.74
C GLY A 121 7.26 1.02 17.62
N ILE A 122 8.58 1.07 17.62
CA ILE A 122 9.43 0.23 16.78
C ILE A 122 10.42 -0.52 17.66
N ARG A 123 10.92 -1.66 17.20
CA ARG A 123 11.95 -2.43 17.87
C ARG A 123 12.92 -3.00 16.86
N VAL A 124 14.18 -2.59 16.95
CA VAL A 124 15.25 -3.19 16.14
C VAL A 124 15.65 -4.51 16.77
N ILE A 125 15.54 -5.60 16.04
CA ILE A 125 15.84 -6.96 16.50
C ILE A 125 17.30 -7.31 16.18
N ASP A 126 17.70 -7.05 14.94
CA ASP A 126 19.06 -7.26 14.45
C ASP A 126 19.40 -6.32 13.28
N GLU A 127 20.46 -6.60 12.54
CA GLU A 127 20.95 -5.75 11.44
C GLU A 127 19.95 -5.57 10.31
N ASN A 128 19.05 -6.55 10.10
CA ASN A 128 18.08 -6.57 8.99
C ASN A 128 16.62 -6.65 9.45
N THR A 129 16.37 -6.89 10.73
CA THR A 129 15.02 -7.16 11.24
C THR A 129 14.52 -6.03 12.13
N ILE A 130 13.33 -5.52 11.83
CA ILE A 130 12.63 -4.50 12.63
C ILE A 130 11.17 -4.90 12.84
N GLU A 131 10.70 -4.72 14.08
CA GLU A 131 9.29 -4.83 14.44
C GLU A 131 8.66 -3.42 14.47
N VAL A 132 7.46 -3.31 13.93
CA VAL A 132 6.63 -2.10 13.97
C VAL A 132 5.29 -2.43 14.61
N TYR A 133 4.91 -1.65 15.61
CA TYR A 133 3.66 -1.81 16.34
C TYR A 133 2.71 -0.66 15.97
N THR A 134 1.48 -1.01 15.51
CA THR A 134 0.52 -0.01 15.02
C THR A 134 -0.90 -0.28 15.48
N ASP A 135 -1.66 0.77 15.77
CA ASP A 135 -3.10 0.72 16.04
C ASP A 135 -3.93 0.65 14.74
N PHE A 136 -3.35 0.12 13.69
CA PHE A 136 -4.02 -0.14 12.43
C PHE A 136 -4.33 -1.64 12.30
N TRP A 137 -5.55 -1.96 11.87
CA TRP A 137 -5.99 -3.29 11.54
C TRP A 137 -6.68 -3.32 10.17
N HIS A 138 -6.40 -4.36 9.42
CA HIS A 138 -7.08 -4.68 8.17
C HIS A 138 -7.22 -6.20 8.07
N PHE A 139 -8.21 -6.70 7.32
CA PHE A 139 -8.37 -8.15 7.10
C PHE A 139 -7.25 -8.73 6.21
N ASP A 140 -6.66 -7.91 5.34
CA ASP A 140 -5.50 -8.27 4.54
C ASP A 140 -4.21 -7.85 5.26
N SER A 141 -3.32 -8.83 5.50
CA SER A 141 -2.03 -8.62 6.15
C SER A 141 -1.07 -7.73 5.34
N GLY A 142 -1.18 -7.76 4.01
CA GLY A 142 -0.40 -6.90 3.12
C GLY A 142 -0.73 -5.43 3.31
N GLU A 143 -2.00 -5.08 3.52
CA GLU A 143 -2.43 -3.71 3.83
C GLU A 143 -1.90 -3.26 5.20
N ILE A 144 -1.87 -4.15 6.19
CA ILE A 144 -1.27 -3.85 7.50
C ILE A 144 0.24 -3.58 7.33
N ALA A 145 0.93 -4.43 6.57
CA ALA A 145 2.35 -4.25 6.27
C ALA A 145 2.62 -2.98 5.44
N SER A 146 1.73 -2.61 4.53
CA SER A 146 1.85 -1.36 3.78
C SER A 146 1.72 -0.14 4.68
N TRP A 147 0.74 -0.16 5.60
CA TRP A 147 0.51 0.95 6.53
C TRP A 147 1.64 1.17 7.52
N GLY A 148 2.15 0.09 8.12
CA GLY A 148 3.26 0.14 9.08
C GLY A 148 4.64 0.22 8.44
N SER A 149 4.75 0.43 7.12
CA SER A 149 6.02 0.36 6.42
C SER A 149 7.01 1.46 6.86
N VAL A 150 8.24 1.03 7.11
CA VAL A 150 9.37 1.88 7.47
C VAL A 150 10.48 1.65 6.43
N TRP A 151 10.71 2.62 5.56
CA TRP A 151 11.70 2.50 4.49
C TRP A 151 12.24 3.85 4.08
N SER A 152 13.49 3.91 3.63
CA SER A 152 14.06 5.11 3.07
C SER A 152 14.33 4.94 1.58
N SER A 153 13.92 5.92 0.79
CA SER A 153 14.21 6.01 -0.65
C SER A 153 15.49 6.80 -0.96
N MET A 154 16.11 7.40 0.05
CA MET A 154 17.36 8.18 -0.05
C MET A 154 18.25 7.94 1.17
N PRO A 155 19.58 8.12 1.05
CA PRO A 155 20.51 7.98 2.17
C PRO A 155 20.22 8.98 3.28
N TRP A 156 20.40 8.54 4.54
CA TRP A 156 20.12 9.38 5.70
C TRP A 156 20.93 10.70 5.72
N GLU A 157 22.17 10.70 5.23
CA GLU A 157 23.02 11.90 5.21
C GLU A 157 22.52 12.95 4.23
N ILE A 158 21.89 12.55 3.12
CA ILE A 158 21.21 13.47 2.20
C ILE A 158 19.97 14.04 2.86
N MET A 159 19.17 13.20 3.51
CA MET A 159 17.96 13.63 4.24
C MET A 159 18.32 14.60 5.36
N ALA A 160 19.35 14.30 6.16
CA ALA A 160 19.85 15.18 7.23
C ALA A 160 20.35 16.51 6.72
N SER A 161 21.05 16.52 5.57
CA SER A 161 21.52 17.75 4.96
C SER A 161 20.38 18.63 4.45
N MET A 162 19.38 18.03 3.80
CA MET A 162 18.17 18.72 3.37
C MET A 162 17.41 19.31 4.58
N GLU A 163 17.22 18.48 5.61
CA GLU A 163 16.57 18.91 6.86
C GLU A 163 17.25 20.12 7.47
N LYS A 164 18.56 20.09 7.62
CA LYS A 164 19.32 21.20 8.18
C LYS A 164 19.19 22.48 7.34
N ILE A 165 19.22 22.39 6.00
CA ILE A 165 19.03 23.52 5.08
C ILE A 165 17.64 24.13 5.28
N VAL A 166 16.61 23.31 5.42
CA VAL A 166 15.22 23.76 5.62
C VAL A 166 15.04 24.37 7.01
N MET A 167 15.54 23.74 8.06
CA MET A 167 15.51 24.28 9.43
C MET A 167 16.26 25.62 9.56
N ASP A 168 17.32 25.83 8.77
CA ASP A 168 18.03 27.12 8.69
C ASP A 168 17.25 28.19 7.92
N GLY A 169 16.08 27.87 7.35
CA GLY A 169 15.25 28.79 6.59
C GLY A 169 15.79 29.16 5.20
N LYS A 170 16.76 28.40 4.68
CA LYS A 170 17.38 28.65 3.36
C LYS A 170 16.52 28.14 2.21
N SER A 171 15.76 27.07 2.45
CA SER A 171 14.87 26.43 1.48
C SER A 171 13.68 25.76 2.20
N SER A 172 12.75 25.19 1.44
CA SER A 172 11.61 24.42 1.95
C SER A 172 11.54 23.05 1.29
N PHE A 173 10.87 22.08 1.95
CA PHE A 173 10.61 20.78 1.37
C PHE A 173 9.46 20.80 0.37
N SER A 174 8.41 21.56 0.65
CA SER A 174 7.25 21.64 -0.23
C SER A 174 7.19 22.95 -1.02
N ARG A 175 6.45 22.87 -2.14
CA ARG A 175 6.14 24.05 -2.93
C ARG A 175 5.22 25.01 -2.17
N THR A 176 4.31 24.51 -1.38
CA THR A 176 3.40 25.29 -0.55
C THR A 176 4.18 26.17 0.42
N GLU A 177 5.14 25.58 1.17
CA GLU A 177 6.01 26.33 2.07
C GLU A 177 6.91 27.32 1.34
N SER A 178 7.44 26.94 0.16
CA SER A 178 8.24 27.84 -0.68
C SER A 178 7.49 29.11 -1.04
N ILE A 179 6.24 29.00 -1.46
CA ILE A 179 5.40 30.14 -1.81
C ILE A 179 5.05 30.96 -0.57
N THR A 180 4.63 30.30 0.52
CA THR A 180 4.19 30.94 1.75
C THR A 180 5.33 31.74 2.41
N LYS A 181 6.52 31.16 2.47
CA LYS A 181 7.70 31.77 3.11
C LYS A 181 8.55 32.62 2.14
N ASN A 182 8.22 32.62 0.85
CA ASN A 182 8.98 33.26 -0.24
C ASN A 182 10.47 32.86 -0.23
N ILE A 183 10.73 31.58 -0.13
CA ILE A 183 12.06 30.96 -0.14
C ILE A 183 12.16 29.91 -1.25
N ASN A 184 13.37 29.42 -1.52
CA ASN A 184 13.58 28.40 -2.53
C ASN A 184 12.89 27.06 -2.15
N TRP A 185 12.36 26.36 -3.15
CA TRP A 185 11.95 24.96 -3.03
C TRP A 185 13.14 24.06 -3.32
N LEU A 186 13.62 23.34 -2.33
CA LEU A 186 14.79 22.48 -2.43
C LEU A 186 14.56 21.31 -3.39
N SER A 187 15.38 21.18 -4.41
CA SER A 187 15.29 20.13 -5.41
C SER A 187 16.63 19.45 -5.66
N LEU A 188 16.75 18.17 -5.30
CA LEU A 188 18.00 17.40 -5.45
C LEU A 188 18.49 17.26 -6.88
N ILE A 189 17.63 17.50 -7.89
CA ILE A 189 17.99 17.44 -9.31
C ILE A 189 18.60 18.75 -9.83
N ILE A 190 18.45 19.85 -9.09
CA ILE A 190 18.93 21.18 -9.49
C ILE A 190 20.36 21.37 -8.98
N PRO A 191 21.33 21.71 -9.86
CA PRO A 191 22.75 21.82 -9.46
C PRO A 191 23.03 22.78 -8.32
N ASN A 192 22.36 23.93 -8.26
CA ASN A 192 22.54 24.90 -7.18
C ASN A 192 22.10 24.33 -5.83
N ASP A 193 20.99 23.61 -5.80
CA ASP A 193 20.45 23.00 -4.58
C ASP A 193 21.31 21.80 -4.16
N ALA A 194 21.77 21.00 -5.12
CA ALA A 194 22.72 19.93 -4.88
C ALA A 194 24.02 20.46 -4.28
N ASN A 195 24.52 21.61 -4.76
CA ASN A 195 25.69 22.25 -4.17
C ASN A 195 25.45 22.75 -2.74
N GLN A 196 24.23 23.22 -2.39
CA GLN A 196 23.87 23.55 -1.01
C GLN A 196 23.91 22.31 -0.12
N VAL A 197 23.39 21.16 -0.61
CA VAL A 197 23.47 19.87 0.09
C VAL A 197 24.95 19.51 0.31
N LYS A 198 25.81 19.62 -0.71
CA LYS A 198 27.26 19.35 -0.59
C LYS A 198 27.91 20.25 0.47
N MET A 199 27.61 21.55 0.46
CA MET A 199 28.15 22.48 1.48
C MET A 199 27.71 22.10 2.89
N GLN A 200 26.49 21.57 3.05
CA GLN A 200 25.99 21.12 4.34
C GLN A 200 26.70 19.82 4.78
N LEU A 201 26.96 18.87 3.85
CA LEU A 201 27.76 17.67 4.12
C LEU A 201 29.19 18.04 4.55
N ASP A 202 29.84 19.01 3.89
CA ASP A 202 31.14 19.54 4.31
C ASP A 202 31.10 20.13 5.72
N ALA A 203 30.02 20.82 6.08
CA ALA A 203 29.87 21.36 7.43
C ALA A 203 29.67 20.25 8.47
N PHE A 204 28.92 19.20 8.14
CA PHE A 204 28.75 18.04 9.00
C PHE A 204 30.06 17.31 9.27
N GLU A 205 30.81 17.03 8.22
CA GLU A 205 32.13 16.38 8.34
C GLU A 205 33.11 17.21 9.19
N LYS A 206 33.26 18.52 8.91
CA LYS A 206 34.16 19.38 9.67
C LYS A 206 33.82 19.48 11.16
N ASN A 207 32.55 19.30 11.52
CA ASN A 207 32.09 19.37 12.90
C ASN A 207 31.92 17.97 13.52
N GLU A 208 32.33 16.90 12.82
CA GLU A 208 32.15 15.50 13.24
C GLU A 208 30.70 15.20 13.65
N HIS A 209 29.75 15.80 12.92
CA HIS A 209 28.34 15.81 13.27
C HIS A 209 27.73 14.42 13.06
N THR A 210 27.06 13.92 14.08
CA THR A 210 26.15 12.77 14.00
C THR A 210 24.75 13.27 14.30
N PRO A 211 23.74 13.02 13.44
CA PRO A 211 22.37 13.40 13.77
C PRO A 211 21.89 12.78 15.08
N ASP A 212 21.15 13.55 15.89
CA ASP A 212 20.67 13.12 17.22
C ASP A 212 19.94 11.77 17.14
N ALA A 213 19.15 11.56 16.09
CA ALA A 213 18.43 10.32 15.85
C ALA A 213 19.33 9.08 15.72
N LEU A 214 20.59 9.24 15.34
CA LEU A 214 21.53 8.14 15.11
C LEU A 214 22.56 7.96 16.23
N ILE A 215 22.67 8.89 17.17
CA ILE A 215 23.66 8.81 18.25
C ILE A 215 23.56 7.49 19.03
N GLN A 216 22.34 7.05 19.30
CA GLN A 216 22.07 5.84 20.07
C GLN A 216 22.38 4.55 19.28
N PHE A 217 22.38 4.60 17.93
CA PHE A 217 22.55 3.46 17.03
C PHE A 217 23.91 3.41 16.33
N ASN A 218 24.73 4.46 16.48
CA ASN A 218 26.01 4.56 15.79
C ASN A 218 27.20 4.59 16.77
N PRO A 219 27.67 3.42 17.23
CA PRO A 219 28.76 3.34 18.18
C PRO A 219 30.15 3.55 17.55
N GLN A 220 30.28 3.70 16.22
CA GLN A 220 31.57 3.82 15.52
C GLN A 220 31.69 5.18 14.81
N ASN A 221 32.70 5.98 15.19
CA ASN A 221 32.87 7.38 14.74
C ASN A 221 33.24 7.58 13.28
N ASP A 222 33.66 6.55 12.52
CA ASP A 222 34.14 6.74 11.13
C ASP A 222 33.07 6.47 10.05
N PHE A 223 31.95 5.88 10.41
CA PHE A 223 30.92 5.50 9.44
C PHE A 223 30.29 6.71 8.73
N GLN A 224 30.01 7.77 9.47
CA GLN A 224 29.40 8.98 8.90
C GLN A 224 30.30 9.66 7.88
N ASN A 225 31.63 9.72 8.13
CA ASN A 225 32.57 10.41 7.23
C ASN A 225 32.62 9.74 5.84
N ILE A 226 32.58 8.40 5.80
CA ILE A 226 32.52 7.63 4.54
C ILE A 226 31.25 8.00 3.76
N ARG A 227 30.13 8.17 4.44
CA ARG A 227 28.84 8.54 3.84
C ARG A 227 28.89 9.97 3.30
N TYR A 228 29.39 10.91 4.08
CA TYR A 228 29.52 12.32 3.67
C TYR A 228 30.44 12.46 2.46
N ASP A 229 31.62 11.82 2.47
CA ASP A 229 32.56 11.86 1.37
C ASP A 229 31.99 11.26 0.09
N SER A 230 31.34 10.12 0.17
CA SER A 230 30.74 9.46 -0.97
C SER A 230 29.62 10.29 -1.60
N SER A 231 28.78 10.91 -0.78
CA SER A 231 27.70 11.79 -1.25
C SER A 231 28.25 13.07 -1.90
N LYS A 232 29.28 13.70 -1.32
CA LYS A 232 29.96 14.85 -1.92
C LYS A 232 30.56 14.51 -3.28
N LYS A 233 31.28 13.38 -3.37
CA LYS A 233 31.85 12.88 -4.61
C LYS A 233 30.78 12.63 -5.68
N TRP A 234 29.67 12.01 -5.30
CA TRP A 234 28.53 11.82 -6.22
C TRP A 234 28.02 13.15 -6.79
N ILE A 235 27.83 14.16 -5.94
CA ILE A 235 27.35 15.48 -6.36
C ILE A 235 28.33 16.14 -7.32
N ASP A 236 29.63 16.03 -7.07
CA ASP A 236 30.67 16.58 -7.95
C ASP A 236 30.70 15.90 -9.33
N GLU A 237 30.51 14.58 -9.38
CA GLU A 237 30.55 13.81 -10.60
C GLU A 237 29.26 13.93 -11.44
N ASN A 238 28.09 14.07 -10.79
CA ASN A 238 26.78 14.01 -11.44
C ASN A 238 26.04 15.36 -11.51
N ASN A 239 26.50 16.38 -10.79
CA ASN A 239 25.85 17.70 -10.67
C ASN A 239 24.43 17.67 -10.14
N HIS A 240 24.07 16.64 -9.36
CA HIS A 240 22.80 16.51 -8.63
C HIS A 240 23.00 15.64 -7.39
N ALA A 241 22.06 15.74 -6.43
CA ALA A 241 22.06 14.98 -5.20
C ALA A 241 21.02 13.85 -5.18
N VAL A 242 20.50 13.44 -6.34
CA VAL A 242 19.55 12.32 -6.46
C VAL A 242 20.33 11.02 -6.31
N ILE A 243 20.27 10.45 -5.10
CA ILE A 243 20.88 9.17 -4.72
C ILE A 243 19.76 8.28 -4.20
N SER A 244 19.70 7.03 -4.67
CA SER A 244 18.70 6.07 -4.25
C SER A 244 19.23 4.64 -4.35
N ASN A 245 18.36 3.62 -4.28
CA ASN A 245 18.72 2.20 -4.13
C ASN A 245 18.14 1.30 -5.22
N GLY A 246 17.49 1.84 -6.24
CA GLY A 246 16.83 1.06 -7.28
C GLY A 246 17.77 0.60 -8.41
N PRO A 247 17.24 -0.13 -9.42
CA PRO A 247 18.02 -0.71 -10.52
C PRO A 247 18.51 0.33 -11.53
N PHE A 248 18.09 1.56 -11.43
CA PHE A 248 18.52 2.65 -12.30
C PHE A 248 18.88 3.87 -11.48
N TYR A 249 19.86 4.63 -11.94
CA TYR A 249 20.20 5.94 -11.37
C TYR A 249 20.00 7.07 -12.38
N LEU A 250 19.85 8.28 -11.88
CA LEU A 250 19.80 9.49 -12.70
C LEU A 250 21.22 9.79 -13.20
N ASP A 251 21.45 9.71 -14.50
CA ASP A 251 22.72 10.09 -15.12
C ASP A 251 22.76 11.59 -15.44
N ARG A 252 21.68 12.11 -15.97
CA ARG A 252 21.63 13.52 -16.40
C ARG A 252 20.19 14.05 -16.45
N TYR A 253 20.04 15.27 -16.03
CA TYR A 253 18.86 16.08 -16.26
C TYR A 253 19.22 17.31 -17.10
N SER A 254 18.46 17.59 -18.16
CA SER A 254 18.62 18.72 -19.05
C SER A 254 17.30 19.52 -19.05
N PRO A 255 17.19 20.59 -18.25
CA PRO A 255 15.93 21.34 -18.12
C PRO A 255 15.49 22.03 -19.42
N ASP A 256 16.43 22.54 -20.22
CA ASP A 256 16.14 23.24 -21.49
C ASP A 256 15.46 22.32 -22.51
N SER A 257 15.95 21.08 -22.63
CA SER A 257 15.36 20.05 -23.51
C SER A 257 14.28 19.22 -22.83
N ARG A 258 14.03 19.40 -21.53
CA ARG A 258 13.14 18.58 -20.69
C ARG A 258 13.45 17.09 -20.78
N THR A 259 14.74 16.76 -20.82
CA THR A 259 15.21 15.38 -20.98
C THR A 259 15.82 14.89 -19.68
N ILE A 260 15.43 13.65 -19.31
CA ILE A 260 16.04 12.88 -18.23
C ILE A 260 16.71 11.67 -18.84
N VAL A 261 17.94 11.40 -18.47
CA VAL A 261 18.67 10.20 -18.82
C VAL A 261 18.87 9.39 -17.55
N ILE A 262 18.39 8.16 -17.56
CA ILE A 262 18.66 7.17 -16.52
C ILE A 262 19.54 6.07 -17.08
N LYS A 263 20.42 5.52 -16.26
CA LYS A 263 21.28 4.38 -16.60
C LYS A 263 21.03 3.23 -15.64
N SER A 264 21.29 2.02 -16.11
CA SER A 264 21.29 0.83 -15.27
C SER A 264 22.35 0.96 -14.18
N PHE A 265 21.97 0.64 -12.95
CA PHE A 265 22.86 0.52 -11.82
C PHE A 265 23.53 -0.86 -11.90
N ASP A 266 24.66 -0.93 -12.59
CA ASP A 266 25.34 -2.16 -12.96
C ASP A 266 26.51 -2.50 -12.02
N TYR A 267 26.30 -2.34 -10.73
CA TYR A 267 27.21 -2.93 -9.75
C TYR A 267 26.68 -4.33 -9.45
N GLY A 268 27.48 -5.38 -9.62
CA GLY A 268 27.13 -6.78 -9.45
C GLY A 268 26.54 -7.19 -8.08
N ASN A 269 26.07 -6.21 -7.32
CA ASN A 269 25.47 -6.30 -5.99
C ASN A 269 24.02 -5.83 -5.94
N TYR A 270 23.36 -5.59 -7.08
CA TYR A 270 21.91 -5.35 -7.03
C TYR A 270 21.19 -6.63 -6.55
N VAL A 271 20.25 -6.47 -5.62
CA VAL A 271 19.68 -7.56 -4.81
C VAL A 271 18.93 -8.61 -5.63
N PHE A 272 18.45 -8.22 -6.81
CA PHE A 272 17.59 -9.07 -7.62
C PHE A 272 18.22 -9.41 -8.97
N GLU A 273 18.08 -10.68 -9.35
CA GLU A 273 18.46 -11.15 -10.67
C GLU A 273 17.45 -10.68 -11.73
N GLN A 274 17.90 -10.62 -12.97
CA GLN A 274 17.05 -10.30 -14.11
C GLN A 274 15.92 -11.34 -14.23
N GLY A 275 14.69 -10.84 -14.27
CA GLY A 275 13.49 -11.68 -14.40
C GLY A 275 12.85 -12.12 -13.10
N LYS A 276 13.36 -11.67 -11.92
CA LYS A 276 12.76 -11.96 -10.60
C LYS A 276 11.26 -11.67 -10.56
N TRP A 277 10.78 -10.59 -11.19
CA TRP A 277 9.39 -10.15 -11.13
C TRP A 277 8.46 -10.84 -12.14
N LYS A 278 8.98 -11.78 -12.97
CA LYS A 278 8.15 -12.54 -13.92
C LYS A 278 7.11 -13.42 -13.25
N GLU A 279 7.34 -13.82 -12.01
CA GLU A 279 6.37 -14.59 -11.22
C GLU A 279 5.03 -13.86 -11.02
N PHE A 280 5.06 -12.52 -11.04
CA PHE A 280 3.87 -11.66 -10.88
C PHE A 280 3.22 -11.23 -12.22
N GLU A 281 3.77 -11.61 -13.38
CA GLU A 281 3.22 -11.21 -14.69
C GLU A 281 1.89 -11.92 -15.00
N ASN A 282 1.67 -13.13 -14.47
CA ASN A 282 0.51 -13.95 -14.76
C ASN A 282 -0.37 -14.13 -13.54
N VAL A 283 -1.26 -13.18 -13.30
CA VAL A 283 -2.25 -13.25 -12.22
C VAL A 283 -3.33 -14.27 -12.57
N LYS A 284 -3.50 -15.30 -11.73
CA LYS A 284 -4.57 -16.27 -11.85
C LYS A 284 -5.75 -15.83 -10.99
N PHE A 285 -6.74 -15.22 -11.62
CA PHE A 285 -7.97 -14.84 -10.94
C PHE A 285 -8.80 -16.06 -10.57
N PRO A 286 -9.46 -16.07 -9.39
CA PRO A 286 -10.42 -17.11 -9.05
C PRO A 286 -11.60 -17.08 -10.02
N SER A 287 -12.18 -18.25 -10.31
CA SER A 287 -13.39 -18.39 -11.10
C SER A 287 -14.27 -19.52 -10.56
N ILE A 288 -15.59 -19.39 -10.71
CA ILE A 288 -16.54 -20.47 -10.44
C ILE A 288 -16.98 -21.04 -11.78
N ASN A 289 -16.67 -22.32 -12.02
CA ASN A 289 -16.98 -23.00 -13.26
C ASN A 289 -18.43 -23.54 -13.26
N SER A 290 -18.86 -24.13 -12.13
CA SER A 290 -20.24 -24.61 -11.96
C SER A 290 -20.70 -24.53 -10.51
N VAL A 291 -22.01 -24.40 -10.33
CA VAL A 291 -22.72 -24.57 -9.06
C VAL A 291 -23.90 -25.50 -9.31
N GLU A 292 -23.84 -26.70 -8.76
CA GLU A 292 -24.77 -27.78 -9.05
C GLU A 292 -25.58 -28.17 -7.81
N PHE A 293 -26.88 -28.19 -7.92
CA PHE A 293 -27.86 -28.67 -6.95
C PHE A 293 -29.22 -28.86 -7.62
N SER A 294 -30.09 -29.65 -7.00
CA SER A 294 -31.47 -29.89 -7.52
C SER A 294 -32.34 -28.63 -7.38
N GLU A 295 -33.22 -28.42 -8.31
CA GLU A 295 -34.25 -27.40 -8.23
C GLU A 295 -35.66 -28.04 -8.39
N PRO A 296 -36.50 -27.93 -7.37
CA PRO A 296 -36.29 -27.27 -6.07
C PRO A 296 -35.27 -28.00 -5.19
N TYR A 297 -34.56 -27.26 -4.32
CA TYR A 297 -33.70 -27.84 -3.29
C TYR A 297 -34.55 -28.41 -2.17
N VAL A 298 -34.31 -29.66 -1.79
CA VAL A 298 -35.08 -30.34 -0.75
C VAL A 298 -34.34 -30.25 0.57
N ILE A 299 -34.84 -29.50 1.54
CA ILE A 299 -34.24 -29.36 2.87
C ILE A 299 -34.39 -30.70 3.64
N ASN A 300 -33.44 -31.01 4.52
CA ASN A 300 -33.33 -32.27 5.24
C ASN A 300 -33.17 -33.52 4.32
N SER A 301 -32.57 -33.31 3.17
CA SER A 301 -32.06 -34.36 2.30
C SER A 301 -30.54 -34.46 2.44
N ASP A 302 -29.93 -35.55 1.99
CA ASP A 302 -28.46 -35.65 1.93
C ASP A 302 -27.87 -34.89 0.73
N GLU A 303 -28.62 -33.94 0.20
CA GLU A 303 -28.22 -33.18 -0.95
C GLU A 303 -27.22 -32.06 -0.59
N GLU A 304 -26.18 -31.91 -1.42
CA GLU A 304 -25.18 -30.88 -1.27
C GLU A 304 -25.18 -29.95 -2.49
N ILE A 305 -24.94 -28.68 -2.26
CA ILE A 305 -24.63 -27.74 -3.34
C ILE A 305 -23.15 -27.90 -3.64
N ARG A 306 -22.82 -28.40 -4.83
CA ARG A 306 -21.45 -28.61 -5.30
C ARG A 306 -20.99 -27.39 -6.06
N VAL A 307 -19.82 -26.90 -5.71
CA VAL A 307 -19.20 -25.73 -6.34
C VAL A 307 -17.87 -26.18 -6.93
N SER A 308 -17.72 -26.03 -8.25
CA SER A 308 -16.43 -26.19 -8.93
C SER A 308 -15.83 -24.81 -9.16
N ALA A 309 -14.60 -24.60 -8.67
CA ALA A 309 -13.90 -23.33 -8.77
C ALA A 309 -12.42 -23.54 -9.06
N GLU A 310 -11.84 -22.71 -9.89
CA GLU A 310 -10.41 -22.72 -10.23
C GLU A 310 -9.70 -21.51 -9.64
N ASN A 311 -8.41 -21.67 -9.30
CA ASN A 311 -7.53 -20.65 -8.74
C ASN A 311 -8.10 -20.00 -7.46
N ALA A 312 -8.91 -20.71 -6.70
CA ALA A 312 -9.49 -20.30 -5.44
C ALA A 312 -9.07 -21.27 -4.33
N SER A 313 -8.84 -20.77 -3.12
CA SER A 313 -8.51 -21.54 -1.93
C SER A 313 -9.73 -21.87 -1.10
N GLU A 314 -10.73 -21.00 -1.12
CA GLU A 314 -11.95 -21.15 -0.33
C GLU A 314 -13.15 -20.48 -1.01
N ILE A 315 -14.36 -20.85 -0.57
CA ILE A 315 -15.60 -20.16 -0.89
C ILE A 315 -16.25 -19.62 0.37
N HIS A 316 -16.74 -18.36 0.28
CA HIS A 316 -17.65 -17.76 1.25
C HIS A 316 -19.04 -17.80 0.64
N TYR A 317 -20.03 -18.34 1.37
CA TYR A 317 -21.38 -18.41 0.86
C TYR A 317 -22.39 -17.76 1.80
N PHE A 318 -23.46 -17.25 1.23
CA PHE A 318 -24.58 -16.62 1.91
C PHE A 318 -25.87 -17.11 1.29
N ILE A 319 -26.83 -17.52 2.13
CA ILE A 319 -28.20 -17.75 1.74
C ILE A 319 -29.01 -16.54 2.20
N VAL A 320 -29.69 -15.91 1.26
CA VAL A 320 -30.46 -14.69 1.47
C VAL A 320 -31.93 -14.98 1.21
N ASP A 321 -32.81 -14.56 2.08
CA ASP A 321 -34.27 -14.73 1.94
C ASP A 321 -34.85 -13.73 0.91
N SER A 322 -36.15 -13.83 0.68
CA SER A 322 -36.88 -12.96 -0.26
C SER A 322 -36.95 -11.49 0.20
N LYS A 323 -36.59 -11.17 1.44
CA LYS A 323 -36.51 -9.80 1.98
C LYS A 323 -35.11 -9.22 1.89
N GLY A 324 -34.10 -10.02 1.53
CA GLY A 324 -32.70 -9.63 1.47
C GLY A 324 -31.95 -9.84 2.78
N GLU A 325 -32.51 -10.57 3.75
CA GLU A 325 -31.85 -10.90 5.01
C GLU A 325 -30.97 -12.15 4.84
N ILE A 326 -29.75 -12.13 5.39
CA ILE A 326 -28.86 -13.30 5.39
C ILE A 326 -29.34 -14.26 6.47
N ILE A 327 -29.80 -15.43 6.06
CA ILE A 327 -30.31 -16.48 6.96
C ILE A 327 -29.30 -17.58 7.25
N LEU A 328 -28.29 -17.75 6.38
CA LEU A 328 -27.19 -18.67 6.58
C LEU A 328 -25.95 -18.13 5.89
N ASN A 329 -24.79 -18.33 6.50
CA ASN A 329 -23.48 -18.07 5.87
C ASN A 329 -22.44 -19.09 6.33
N GLY A 330 -21.36 -19.20 5.58
CA GLY A 330 -20.24 -20.05 5.96
C GLY A 330 -19.07 -19.95 5.00
N ILE A 331 -17.99 -20.62 5.38
CA ILE A 331 -16.77 -20.74 4.60
C ILE A 331 -16.49 -22.23 4.36
N LYS A 332 -16.03 -22.57 3.15
CA LYS A 332 -15.58 -23.91 2.77
C LYS A 332 -14.27 -23.83 2.03
N GLU A 333 -13.31 -24.64 2.45
CA GLU A 333 -12.08 -24.85 1.70
C GLU A 333 -12.36 -25.56 0.38
N ILE A 334 -11.61 -25.21 -0.66
CA ILE A 334 -11.66 -25.88 -1.97
C ILE A 334 -10.60 -26.98 -1.97
N MET A 335 -11.03 -28.20 -2.26
CA MET A 335 -10.16 -29.35 -2.42
C MET A 335 -10.33 -29.95 -3.81
N ASN A 336 -9.25 -30.07 -4.57
CA ASN A 336 -9.28 -30.57 -5.96
C ASN A 336 -10.27 -29.81 -6.85
N ASP A 337 -10.27 -28.48 -6.75
CA ASP A 337 -11.17 -27.57 -7.47
C ASP A 337 -12.67 -27.71 -7.13
N GLU A 338 -13.00 -28.39 -6.02
CA GLU A 338 -14.38 -28.60 -5.57
C GLU A 338 -14.59 -28.21 -4.11
N ALA A 339 -15.78 -27.69 -3.80
CA ALA A 339 -16.30 -27.49 -2.45
C ALA A 339 -17.78 -27.91 -2.37
N SER A 340 -18.23 -28.35 -1.20
CA SER A 340 -19.62 -28.75 -0.94
C SER A 340 -20.24 -27.94 0.18
N ILE A 341 -21.45 -27.42 -0.05
CA ILE A 341 -22.27 -26.70 0.92
C ILE A 341 -23.49 -27.55 1.26
N ASN A 342 -23.70 -27.84 2.53
CA ASN A 342 -24.89 -28.50 3.02
C ASN A 342 -25.74 -27.50 3.82
N LEU A 343 -27.03 -27.37 3.44
CA LEU A 343 -27.98 -26.43 4.05
C LEU A 343 -28.80 -27.05 5.23
N ASP A 344 -28.72 -28.36 5.43
CA ASP A 344 -29.65 -29.08 6.28
C ASP A 344 -29.47 -28.88 7.79
N LYS A 345 -28.48 -28.12 8.22
CA LYS A 345 -28.15 -27.95 9.65
C LYS A 345 -28.66 -26.64 10.28
N SER A 346 -29.36 -25.80 9.52
CA SER A 346 -29.86 -24.49 10.03
C SER A 346 -31.36 -24.56 10.28
N SER A 347 -31.77 -24.33 11.52
CA SER A 347 -33.19 -24.21 11.92
C SER A 347 -33.90 -22.98 11.34
N ASP A 348 -33.16 -22.07 10.73
CA ASP A 348 -33.66 -20.77 10.27
C ASP A 348 -34.06 -20.74 8.79
N ILE A 349 -33.78 -21.83 8.05
CA ILE A 349 -34.15 -21.94 6.63
C ILE A 349 -35.62 -22.36 6.53
N ILE A 350 -36.44 -21.52 5.95
CA ILE A 350 -37.86 -21.76 5.69
C ILE A 350 -38.11 -22.04 4.20
N GLU A 351 -39.21 -22.73 3.89
CA GLU A 351 -39.64 -22.94 2.49
C GLU A 351 -39.87 -21.62 1.75
N GLY A 352 -39.51 -21.57 0.48
CA GLY A 352 -39.74 -20.42 -0.37
C GLY A 352 -38.59 -20.09 -1.30
N VAL A 353 -38.60 -18.86 -1.86
CA VAL A 353 -37.56 -18.37 -2.75
C VAL A 353 -36.40 -17.79 -1.96
N HIS A 354 -35.23 -18.27 -2.26
CA HIS A 354 -33.97 -17.82 -1.64
C HIS A 354 -32.96 -17.48 -2.74
N THR A 355 -31.89 -16.76 -2.37
CA THR A 355 -30.76 -16.48 -3.24
C THR A 355 -29.49 -17.00 -2.58
N ILE A 356 -28.75 -17.84 -3.28
CA ILE A 356 -27.39 -18.20 -2.90
C ILE A 356 -26.42 -17.21 -3.54
N LYS A 357 -25.53 -16.69 -2.72
CA LYS A 357 -24.36 -15.90 -3.16
C LYS A 357 -23.09 -16.65 -2.74
N ILE A 358 -22.17 -16.81 -3.67
CA ILE A 358 -20.89 -17.50 -3.44
C ILE A 358 -19.78 -16.60 -3.92
N PHE A 359 -18.78 -16.40 -3.07
CA PHE A 359 -17.56 -15.67 -3.38
C PHE A 359 -16.39 -16.65 -3.33
N ALA A 360 -15.80 -16.94 -4.48
CA ALA A 360 -14.57 -17.73 -4.54
C ALA A 360 -13.38 -16.81 -4.29
N ALA A 361 -12.63 -17.05 -3.21
CA ALA A 361 -11.50 -16.28 -2.77
C ALA A 361 -10.19 -17.00 -3.06
N SER A 362 -9.11 -16.24 -3.27
CA SER A 362 -7.76 -16.72 -3.53
C SER A 362 -6.80 -16.07 -2.55
N GLU A 363 -5.78 -16.79 -2.11
CA GLU A 363 -4.70 -16.22 -1.29
C GLU A 363 -3.86 -15.17 -2.03
N ASN A 364 -3.86 -15.22 -3.37
CA ASN A 364 -2.99 -14.39 -4.21
C ASN A 364 -3.73 -13.28 -4.96
N VAL A 365 -5.03 -13.10 -4.73
CA VAL A 365 -5.85 -12.10 -5.42
C VAL A 365 -6.94 -11.59 -4.50
N LEU A 366 -6.93 -10.32 -4.19
CA LEU A 366 -7.94 -9.70 -3.30
C LEU A 366 -9.34 -9.65 -3.89
N LYS A 367 -9.46 -9.69 -5.21
CA LYS A 367 -10.77 -9.64 -5.88
C LYS A 367 -11.37 -11.04 -5.97
N PRO A 368 -12.42 -11.38 -5.19
CA PRO A 368 -13.10 -12.65 -5.31
C PRO A 368 -13.92 -12.71 -6.61
N TYR A 369 -14.25 -13.94 -7.04
CA TYR A 369 -15.26 -14.15 -8.07
C TYR A 369 -16.63 -14.32 -7.41
N GLU A 370 -17.64 -13.53 -7.85
CA GLU A 370 -18.99 -13.57 -7.30
C GLU A 370 -19.90 -14.40 -8.22
N TYR A 371 -20.64 -15.33 -7.62
CA TYR A 371 -21.75 -16.06 -8.23
C TYR A 371 -23.02 -15.78 -7.42
N SER A 372 -24.16 -15.61 -8.10
CA SER A 372 -25.45 -15.39 -7.45
C SER A 372 -26.56 -16.10 -8.24
N LYS A 373 -27.39 -16.85 -7.55
CA LYS A 373 -28.53 -17.56 -8.15
C LYS A 373 -29.72 -17.63 -7.19
N SER A 374 -30.91 -17.32 -7.66
CA SER A 374 -32.14 -17.55 -6.92
C SER A 374 -32.64 -18.99 -7.16
N PHE A 375 -33.17 -19.62 -6.13
CA PHE A 375 -33.66 -21.00 -6.15
C PHE A 375 -34.82 -21.18 -5.15
N ILE A 376 -35.55 -22.30 -5.26
CA ILE A 376 -36.69 -22.61 -4.39
C ILE A 376 -36.27 -23.70 -3.42
N ILE A 377 -36.53 -23.48 -2.13
CA ILE A 377 -36.38 -24.47 -1.06
C ILE A 377 -37.76 -25.06 -0.72
N VAL A 378 -37.84 -26.37 -0.63
CA VAL A 378 -39.06 -27.12 -0.23
C VAL A 378 -38.72 -28.11 0.88
N SER A 379 -39.72 -28.48 1.69
CA SER A 379 -39.57 -29.51 2.71
C SER A 379 -39.78 -30.93 2.14
N ASN A 380 -39.12 -31.91 2.73
CA ASN A 380 -39.20 -33.29 2.32
C ASN A 380 -40.59 -33.94 2.58
N ASP A 381 -41.47 -33.25 3.36
CA ASP A 381 -42.78 -33.74 3.74
C ASP A 381 -43.89 -33.45 2.71
N LYS A 382 -43.57 -32.80 1.59
CA LYS A 382 -44.54 -32.48 0.54
C LYS A 382 -44.15 -33.16 -0.78
N GLU A 383 -45.08 -34.00 -1.32
CA GLU A 383 -44.98 -34.42 -2.71
C GLU A 383 -44.90 -33.20 -3.61
N VAL A 384 -43.79 -33.06 -4.31
CA VAL A 384 -43.56 -31.96 -5.28
C VAL A 384 -44.60 -32.12 -6.39
N PRO A 385 -45.51 -31.14 -6.61
CA PRO A 385 -46.36 -31.17 -7.79
C PRO A 385 -45.45 -31.17 -9.03
N LYS A 386 -45.56 -32.20 -9.88
CA LYS A 386 -44.91 -32.18 -11.18
C LYS A 386 -45.50 -31.01 -11.99
N THR A 387 -44.88 -29.85 -11.86
CA THR A 387 -45.17 -28.72 -12.73
C THR A 387 -44.56 -29.06 -14.07
N GLU A 388 -45.44 -29.33 -15.05
CA GLU A 388 -45.03 -29.39 -16.45
C GLU A 388 -44.18 -28.19 -16.77
N MET A 389 -42.97 -28.42 -17.23
CA MET A 389 -42.08 -27.34 -17.70
C MET A 389 -42.81 -26.53 -18.77
N MET A 390 -43.21 -25.31 -18.47
CA MET A 390 -43.50 -24.32 -19.46
C MET A 390 -42.16 -23.93 -20.12
N THR A 391 -41.81 -24.70 -21.12
CA THR A 391 -40.86 -24.30 -22.15
C THR A 391 -41.43 -23.09 -22.84
N GLU A 392 -40.84 -21.96 -22.62
CA GLU A 392 -40.62 -20.80 -23.45
C GLU A 392 -40.46 -19.56 -22.58
N ILE A 393 -39.27 -19.38 -21.97
CA ILE A 393 -38.81 -18.02 -21.68
C ILE A 393 -38.35 -17.45 -23.00
N LYS A 394 -39.26 -16.70 -23.65
CA LYS A 394 -38.93 -15.83 -24.77
C LYS A 394 -37.75 -14.95 -24.31
N LYS A 395 -36.59 -15.19 -24.91
CA LYS A 395 -35.44 -14.31 -24.82
C LYS A 395 -35.93 -12.90 -25.15
N SER A 396 -36.08 -12.05 -24.15
CA SER A 396 -36.37 -10.63 -24.37
C SER A 396 -35.11 -10.08 -25.05
N GLU A 397 -35.15 -9.97 -26.36
CA GLU A 397 -34.20 -9.17 -27.09
C GLU A 397 -34.37 -7.73 -26.60
N THR A 398 -33.52 -7.32 -25.70
CA THR A 398 -33.45 -5.91 -25.28
C THR A 398 -33.00 -5.12 -26.48
N ASN A 399 -33.93 -4.45 -27.07
CA ASN A 399 -33.76 -3.74 -28.35
C ASN A 399 -32.99 -2.44 -28.03
N TYR A 400 -31.67 -2.44 -28.21
CA TYR A 400 -30.77 -1.31 -27.89
C TYR A 400 -30.88 -0.13 -28.90
N TRP A 401 -31.87 -0.12 -29.79
CA TRP A 401 -31.99 0.93 -30.80
C TRP A 401 -32.19 2.33 -30.22
N TYR A 402 -32.78 2.47 -29.01
CA TYR A 402 -32.92 3.76 -28.34
C TYR A 402 -31.57 4.29 -27.78
N VAL A 403 -30.58 3.44 -27.53
CA VAL A 403 -29.23 3.88 -27.17
C VAL A 403 -28.56 4.60 -28.33
N LEU A 404 -28.82 4.18 -29.57
CA LEU A 404 -28.34 4.84 -30.77
C LEU A 404 -29.00 6.19 -31.04
N LEU A 405 -30.16 6.47 -30.45
CA LEU A 405 -30.84 7.77 -30.54
C LEU A 405 -30.39 8.76 -29.45
N ILE A 406 -29.92 8.29 -28.29
CA ILE A 406 -29.49 9.14 -27.21
C ILE A 406 -28.12 9.77 -27.51
N ILE A 407 -27.20 9.04 -28.14
CA ILE A 407 -25.84 9.54 -28.47
C ILE A 407 -25.86 10.80 -29.35
N PRO A 408 -26.63 10.89 -30.46
CA PRO A 408 -26.68 12.12 -31.25
C PRO A 408 -27.34 13.29 -30.54
N ILE A 409 -28.30 13.05 -29.62
CA ILE A 409 -28.93 14.12 -28.84
C ILE A 409 -27.92 14.79 -27.89
N PHE A 410 -27.10 13.99 -27.18
CA PHE A 410 -26.03 14.53 -26.35
C PHE A 410 -24.95 15.25 -27.13
N SER A 411 -24.63 14.78 -28.32
CA SER A 411 -23.67 15.42 -29.22
C SER A 411 -24.19 16.79 -29.71
N ILE A 412 -25.47 16.91 -30.04
CA ILE A 412 -26.09 18.18 -30.43
C ILE A 412 -26.11 19.19 -29.26
N ILE A 413 -26.44 18.72 -28.06
CA ILE A 413 -26.44 19.58 -26.85
C ILE A 413 -25.01 20.08 -26.56
N ALA A 414 -24.00 19.22 -26.63
CA ALA A 414 -22.62 19.60 -26.45
C ALA A 414 -22.15 20.67 -27.46
N VAL A 415 -22.51 20.51 -28.75
CA VAL A 415 -22.21 21.49 -29.81
C VAL A 415 -22.89 22.83 -29.55
N LEU A 416 -24.15 22.82 -29.09
CA LEU A 416 -24.90 24.04 -28.75
C LEU A 416 -24.31 24.78 -27.56
N VAL A 417 -23.86 24.04 -26.54
CA VAL A 417 -23.21 24.62 -25.35
C VAL A 417 -21.87 25.24 -25.73
N ILE A 418 -21.04 24.56 -26.54
CA ILE A 418 -19.75 25.07 -27.02
C ILE A 418 -19.94 26.32 -27.90
N ARG A 419 -20.96 26.34 -28.77
CA ARG A 419 -21.25 27.48 -29.63
C ARG A 419 -21.73 28.68 -28.84
N ARG A 420 -22.51 28.46 -27.77
CA ARG A 420 -22.98 29.53 -26.86
C ARG A 420 -21.85 30.12 -26.03
N SER A 421 -20.89 29.29 -25.56
CA SER A 421 -19.72 29.75 -24.84
C SER A 421 -18.76 30.58 -25.72
N ARG A 422 -18.60 30.22 -27.01
CA ARG A 422 -17.82 31.00 -27.98
C ARG A 422 -18.45 32.33 -28.35
N LEU A 423 -19.75 32.42 -28.42
CA LEU A 423 -20.47 33.67 -28.66
C LEU A 423 -20.44 34.64 -27.47
N SER A 424 -20.35 34.08 -26.25
CA SER A 424 -20.17 34.87 -25.01
C SER A 424 -18.72 35.38 -24.83
N ALA A 425 -17.74 34.71 -25.43
CA ALA A 425 -16.33 35.13 -25.36
C ALA A 425 -15.95 36.20 -26.36
N ASN A 426 -16.70 36.37 -27.46
CA ASN A 426 -16.48 37.39 -28.48
C ASN A 426 -17.19 38.73 -28.21
N ASN A 427 -17.96 38.84 -27.11
CA ASN A 427 -18.67 40.08 -26.70
C ASN A 427 -18.12 40.66 -25.38
N LYS A 428 -16.86 40.38 -25.06
CA LYS A 428 -16.11 41.10 -24.01
C LYS A 428 -14.89 41.78 -24.59
#